data_fb289344294a327bb8eb5515602edae8
#
_entry.id   fb289344294a327bb8eb5515602edae8
#
_cell.length_a   1.000
_cell.length_b   1.000
_cell.length_c   1.000
_cell.angle_alpha   90.00
_cell.angle_beta   90.00
_cell.angle_gamma   90.00
#
_symmetry.space_group_name_H-M   'P 1'
#
loop_
_entity.id
_entity.type
_entity.pdbx_description
1 polymer ?
#
loop_
_entity_poly.entity_id
_entity_poly.type
_entity_poly.pdbx_seq_one_letter_code
_entity_poly.pdbx_strand_id
1 'polypeptide(L)'
;TLDGKTFTQEDIQARDVTIVNFWALTCPPCIAEMPDLAAFARALPDNVQVITVCLDGFGSEELVREVMSTAEFQGVTLISGDGDLGALCGNLMYTPTTVLADAEGNLAGDAIIGGQRDLSETLLTAVNQVLKGAGKDEISLEGA
;
A
#
# COMPACT_ATOMS: atom_id res chain seq x y z
N THR A 1 0.34 11.87 7.34
CA THR A 1 0.32 10.50 7.87
C THR A 1 -0.52 10.42 9.14
N LEU A 2 -0.78 9.20 9.58
CA LEU A 2 -1.47 8.92 10.84
C LEU A 2 -0.71 9.50 12.05
N ASP A 3 0.60 9.55 11.97
CA ASP A 3 1.48 10.06 13.02
C ASP A 3 1.69 11.59 12.94
N GLY A 4 1.01 12.26 12.04
CA GLY A 4 1.16 13.69 11.83
C GLY A 4 2.36 14.11 10.99
N LYS A 5 3.10 13.15 10.45
CA LYS A 5 4.25 13.42 9.57
C LYS A 5 3.78 13.58 8.13
N THR A 6 4.60 14.22 7.30
CA THR A 6 4.32 14.39 5.88
C THR A 6 5.01 13.28 5.09
N PHE A 7 4.25 12.63 4.21
CA PHE A 7 4.77 11.64 3.24
C PHE A 7 4.65 12.26 1.85
N THR A 8 5.76 12.28 1.11
CA THR A 8 5.85 12.97 -0.18
C THR A 8 6.31 12.04 -1.28
N GLN A 9 6.29 12.54 -2.51
CA GLN A 9 6.81 11.82 -3.67
C GLN A 9 8.28 11.42 -3.48
N GLU A 10 9.07 12.20 -2.75
CA GLU A 10 10.47 11.85 -2.46
C GLU A 10 10.58 10.55 -1.67
N ASP A 11 9.64 10.29 -0.77
CA ASP A 11 9.60 9.05 0.01
C ASP A 11 9.29 7.85 -0.89
N ILE A 12 8.48 8.05 -1.93
CA ILE A 12 8.20 7.02 -2.93
C ILE A 12 9.44 6.75 -3.77
N GLN A 13 10.12 7.81 -4.19
CA GLN A 13 11.32 7.72 -5.04
C GLN A 13 12.53 7.14 -4.30
N ALA A 14 12.47 7.08 -2.98
CA ALA A 14 13.52 6.48 -2.18
C ALA A 14 13.55 4.94 -2.26
N ARG A 15 12.53 4.34 -2.87
CA ARG A 15 12.41 2.88 -3.01
C ARG A 15 12.24 2.51 -4.47
N ASP A 16 12.60 1.27 -4.82
CA ASP A 16 12.42 0.77 -6.18
C ASP A 16 10.95 0.57 -6.53
N VAL A 17 10.17 0.08 -5.58
CA VAL A 17 8.72 -0.11 -5.73
C VAL A 17 8.02 0.30 -4.44
N THR A 18 6.92 1.01 -4.58
CA THR A 18 6.01 1.32 -3.48
C THR A 18 4.64 0.75 -3.81
N ILE A 19 4.12 -0.08 -2.91
CA ILE A 19 2.77 -0.62 -2.99
C ILE A 19 1.87 0.30 -2.20
N VAL A 20 0.80 0.81 -2.84
CA VAL A 20 -0.16 1.72 -2.21
C VAL A 20 -1.50 1.00 -2.13
N ASN A 21 -1.94 0.70 -0.92
CA ASN A 21 -3.23 0.05 -0.67
C ASN A 21 -4.25 1.10 -0.18
N PHE A 22 -5.32 1.27 -0.93
CA PHE A 22 -6.41 2.17 -0.57
C PHE A 22 -7.51 1.36 0.12
N TRP A 23 -7.92 1.79 1.29
CA TRP A 23 -8.92 1.12 2.10
C TRP A 23 -9.80 2.12 2.84
N ALA A 24 -10.84 1.62 3.49
CA ALA A 24 -11.75 2.46 4.26
C ALA A 24 -12.16 1.72 5.55
N LEU A 25 -12.48 2.49 6.59
CA LEU A 25 -12.99 1.93 7.84
C LEU A 25 -14.34 1.23 7.64
N THR A 26 -15.09 1.66 6.62
CA THR A 26 -16.38 1.08 6.26
C THR A 26 -16.26 -0.07 5.26
N CYS A 27 -15.07 -0.62 5.08
CA CYS A 27 -14.79 -1.70 4.12
C CYS A 27 -14.35 -2.97 4.85
N PRO A 28 -15.28 -3.87 5.21
CA PRO A 28 -14.92 -5.11 5.91
C PRO A 28 -13.88 -5.98 5.19
N PRO A 29 -13.95 -6.19 3.86
CA PRO A 29 -12.90 -6.95 3.16
C PRO A 29 -11.52 -6.31 3.29
N CYS A 30 -11.43 -4.99 3.31
CA CYS A 30 -10.16 -4.27 3.49
C CYS A 30 -9.56 -4.60 4.84
N ILE A 31 -10.37 -4.54 5.89
CA ILE A 31 -9.92 -4.78 7.27
C ILE A 31 -9.54 -6.26 7.44
N ALA A 32 -10.32 -7.17 6.85
CA ALA A 32 -10.04 -8.60 6.91
C ALA A 32 -8.72 -8.96 6.23
N GLU A 33 -8.34 -8.23 5.18
CA GLU A 33 -7.12 -8.45 4.41
C GLU A 33 -5.88 -7.82 5.07
N MET A 34 -6.08 -6.86 5.96
CA MET A 34 -5.00 -6.06 6.53
C MET A 34 -3.90 -6.89 7.25
N PRO A 35 -4.22 -7.93 8.03
CA PRO A 35 -3.17 -8.76 8.63
C PRO A 35 -2.26 -9.43 7.61
N ASP A 36 -2.82 -9.88 6.48
CA ASP A 36 -2.04 -10.49 5.40
C ASP A 36 -1.15 -9.44 4.71
N LEU A 37 -1.66 -8.25 4.50
CA LEU A 37 -0.89 -7.14 3.95
C LEU A 37 0.26 -6.76 4.88
N ALA A 38 0.00 -6.71 6.19
CA ALA A 38 1.01 -6.40 7.18
C ALA A 38 2.12 -7.45 7.21
N ALA A 39 1.76 -8.73 7.14
CA ALA A 39 2.74 -9.82 7.10
C ALA A 39 3.58 -9.74 5.83
N PHE A 40 2.96 -9.45 4.69
CA PHE A 40 3.66 -9.26 3.42
C PHE A 40 4.67 -8.11 3.54
N ALA A 41 4.25 -6.98 4.10
CA ALA A 41 5.10 -5.80 4.25
C ALA A 41 6.35 -6.10 5.11
N ARG A 42 6.17 -6.87 6.20
CA ARG A 42 7.29 -7.22 7.08
C ARG A 42 8.30 -8.16 6.44
N ALA A 43 7.89 -8.92 5.43
CA ALA A 43 8.75 -9.88 4.74
C ALA A 43 9.50 -9.26 3.55
N LEU A 44 9.22 -8.01 3.20
CA LEU A 44 9.83 -7.36 2.04
C LEU A 44 11.26 -6.89 2.33
N PRO A 45 12.15 -6.92 1.32
CA PRO A 45 13.45 -6.27 1.43
C PRO A 45 13.32 -4.75 1.44
N ASP A 46 14.40 -4.06 1.77
CA ASP A 46 14.41 -2.60 1.99
C ASP A 46 14.09 -1.78 0.73
N ASN A 47 14.24 -2.36 -0.46
CA ASN A 47 13.99 -1.62 -1.70
C ASN A 47 12.51 -1.60 -2.11
N VAL A 48 11.63 -2.26 -1.36
CA VAL A 48 10.19 -2.28 -1.61
C VAL A 48 9.47 -1.92 -0.31
N GLN A 49 8.50 -1.03 -0.41
CA GLN A 49 7.69 -0.64 0.75
C GLN A 49 6.21 -0.75 0.45
N VAL A 50 5.43 -0.91 1.51
CA VAL A 50 3.97 -0.86 1.46
C VAL A 50 3.52 0.34 2.27
N ILE A 51 2.67 1.17 1.67
CA ILE A 51 1.96 2.22 2.39
C ILE A 51 0.46 1.98 2.22
N THR A 52 -0.32 2.46 3.15
CA THR A 52 -1.78 2.39 3.04
C THR A 52 -2.37 3.79 3.10
N VAL A 53 -3.52 3.96 2.45
CA VAL A 53 -4.29 5.20 2.48
C VAL A 53 -5.69 4.86 2.94
N CYS A 54 -6.09 5.39 4.10
CA CYS A 54 -7.43 5.21 4.62
C CYS A 54 -8.29 6.38 4.12
N LEU A 55 -9.25 6.08 3.26
CA LEU A 55 -10.03 7.10 2.57
C LEU A 55 -10.97 7.88 3.50
N ASP A 56 -11.41 7.28 4.59
CA ASP A 56 -12.29 7.89 5.58
C ASP A 56 -11.66 7.99 6.96
N GLY A 57 -10.32 8.03 7.01
CA GLY A 57 -9.59 8.06 8.28
C GLY A 57 -9.48 9.43 8.92
N PHE A 58 -9.60 10.50 8.13
CA PHE A 58 -9.50 11.86 8.67
C PHE A 58 -10.65 12.13 9.65
N GLY A 59 -10.31 12.49 10.85
CA GLY A 59 -11.30 12.64 11.92
C GLY A 59 -11.61 11.36 12.69
N SER A 60 -11.05 10.22 12.27
CA SER A 60 -11.24 8.91 12.90
C SER A 60 -9.90 8.20 13.14
N GLU A 61 -8.86 8.96 13.46
CA GLU A 61 -7.49 8.49 13.55
C GLU A 61 -7.32 7.36 14.57
N GLU A 62 -8.06 7.39 15.68
CA GLU A 62 -7.98 6.34 16.69
C GLU A 62 -8.48 5.00 16.17
N LEU A 63 -9.54 5.01 15.35
CA LEU A 63 -10.06 3.79 14.74
C LEU A 63 -9.05 3.23 13.75
N VAL A 64 -8.39 4.10 12.97
CA VAL A 64 -7.35 3.69 12.04
C VAL A 64 -6.18 3.05 12.79
N ARG A 65 -5.72 3.67 13.88
CA ARG A 65 -4.65 3.11 14.72
C ARG A 65 -5.02 1.74 15.27
N GLU A 66 -6.27 1.58 15.71
CA GLU A 66 -6.75 0.30 16.24
C GLU A 66 -6.70 -0.80 15.18
N VAL A 67 -7.15 -0.52 13.95
CA VAL A 67 -7.09 -1.49 12.85
C VAL A 67 -5.65 -1.86 12.54
N MET A 68 -4.77 -0.87 12.42
CA MET A 68 -3.37 -1.11 12.08
C MET A 68 -2.61 -1.83 13.19
N SER A 69 -2.89 -1.50 14.44
CA SER A 69 -2.28 -2.17 15.60
C SER A 69 -2.72 -3.63 15.69
N THR A 70 -4.01 -3.89 15.48
CA THR A 70 -4.56 -5.24 15.50
C THR A 70 -3.97 -6.10 14.38
N ALA A 71 -3.76 -5.51 13.20
CA ALA A 71 -3.15 -6.19 12.05
C ALA A 71 -1.62 -6.28 12.16
N GLU A 72 -1.02 -5.58 13.11
CA GLU A 72 0.43 -5.49 13.27
C GLU A 72 1.12 -4.86 12.05
N PHE A 73 0.47 -3.87 11.45
CA PHE A 73 1.04 -3.11 10.33
C PHE A 73 1.91 -1.99 10.87
N GLN A 74 3.19 -2.02 10.54
CA GLN A 74 4.21 -1.09 11.05
C GLN A 74 4.64 -0.03 10.03
N GLY A 75 4.11 -0.09 8.81
CA GLY A 75 4.44 0.85 7.75
C GLY A 75 3.69 2.18 7.88
N VAL A 76 3.78 2.98 6.82
CA VAL A 76 3.15 4.30 6.77
C VAL A 76 1.67 4.16 6.41
N THR A 77 0.82 4.87 7.14
CA THR A 77 -0.61 4.98 6.84
C THR A 77 -0.96 6.45 6.66
N LEU A 78 -1.50 6.77 5.49
CA LEU A 78 -1.98 8.11 5.16
C LEU A 78 -3.47 8.20 5.43
N ILE A 79 -3.92 9.33 5.95
CA ILE A 79 -5.33 9.58 6.24
C ILE A 79 -5.90 10.71 5.40
N SER A 80 -5.05 11.42 4.69
CA SER A 80 -5.45 12.48 3.76
C SER A 80 -4.33 12.71 2.74
N GLY A 81 -4.66 13.38 1.66
CA GLY A 81 -3.67 13.74 0.66
C GLY A 81 -4.21 14.84 -0.23
N ASP A 82 -3.30 15.56 -0.89
CA ASP A 82 -3.65 16.58 -1.86
C ASP A 82 -2.90 16.32 -3.18
N GLY A 83 -3.07 17.21 -4.16
CA GLY A 83 -2.45 17.04 -5.46
C GLY A 83 -2.89 15.75 -6.15
N ASP A 84 -1.95 15.04 -6.73
CA ASP A 84 -2.22 13.81 -7.48
C ASP A 84 -2.81 12.70 -6.61
N LEU A 85 -2.37 12.58 -5.35
CA LEU A 85 -2.92 11.60 -4.43
C LEU A 85 -4.38 11.90 -4.12
N GLY A 86 -4.71 13.16 -3.85
CA GLY A 86 -6.09 13.56 -3.60
C GLY A 86 -6.99 13.29 -4.79
N ALA A 87 -6.50 13.58 -6.01
CA ALA A 87 -7.24 13.29 -7.24
C ALA A 87 -7.46 11.78 -7.42
N LEU A 88 -6.45 10.97 -7.15
CA LEU A 88 -6.55 9.51 -7.24
C LEU A 88 -7.58 8.97 -6.24
N CYS A 89 -7.55 9.44 -5.00
CA CYS A 89 -8.53 9.05 -3.99
C CYS A 89 -9.97 9.38 -4.42
N GLY A 90 -10.16 10.56 -5.02
CA GLY A 90 -11.48 10.99 -5.49
C GLY A 90 -12.02 10.18 -6.67
N ASN A 91 -11.15 9.51 -7.41
CA ASN A 91 -11.52 8.72 -8.59
C ASN A 91 -11.66 7.22 -8.30
N LEU A 92 -11.36 6.77 -7.09
CA LEU A 92 -11.50 5.37 -6.72
C LEU A 92 -12.97 5.00 -6.59
N MET A 93 -13.36 3.91 -7.23
CA MET A 93 -14.74 3.39 -7.20
C MET A 93 -14.91 2.19 -6.27
N TYR A 94 -13.83 1.51 -5.94
CA TYR A 94 -13.85 0.28 -5.15
C TYR A 94 -12.73 0.26 -4.14
N THR A 95 -12.96 -0.39 -3.00
CA THR A 95 -11.93 -0.73 -2.01
C THR A 95 -12.07 -2.22 -1.66
N PRO A 96 -10.98 -2.93 -1.34
CA PRO A 96 -9.61 -2.44 -1.41
C PRO A 96 -9.15 -2.29 -2.86
N THR A 97 -8.33 -1.28 -3.13
CA THR A 97 -7.66 -1.09 -4.41
C THR A 97 -6.17 -0.91 -4.12
N THR A 98 -5.34 -1.63 -4.85
CA THR A 98 -3.89 -1.55 -4.66
C THR A 98 -3.24 -1.14 -5.97
N VAL A 99 -2.37 -0.15 -5.91
CA VAL A 99 -1.57 0.29 -7.06
C VAL A 99 -0.10 0.23 -6.67
N LEU A 100 0.78 0.18 -7.67
CA LEU A 100 2.22 0.17 -7.47
C LEU A 100 2.82 1.40 -8.13
N ALA A 101 3.82 1.98 -7.47
CA ALA A 101 4.60 3.08 -8.00
C ALA A 101 6.05 2.63 -8.14
N ASP A 102 6.71 3.09 -9.21
CA ASP A 102 8.12 2.79 -9.45
C ASP A 102 9.03 3.81 -8.74
N ALA A 103 10.35 3.69 -8.96
CA ALA A 103 11.35 4.56 -8.35
C ALA A 103 11.27 6.02 -8.84
N GLU A 104 10.52 6.28 -9.89
CA GLU A 104 10.31 7.62 -10.44
C GLU A 104 9.02 8.26 -9.92
N GLY A 105 8.23 7.49 -9.15
CA GLY A 105 6.97 7.94 -8.60
C GLY A 105 5.78 7.79 -9.54
N ASN A 106 5.95 7.08 -10.64
CA ASN A 106 4.89 6.82 -11.61
C ASN A 106 4.17 5.53 -11.28
N LEU A 107 2.86 5.49 -11.54
CA LEU A 107 2.10 4.26 -11.40
C LEU A 107 2.58 3.24 -12.42
N ALA A 108 2.74 2.00 -11.99
CA ALA A 108 3.25 0.92 -12.83
C ALA A 108 2.34 -0.29 -12.73
N GLY A 109 2.08 -0.92 -13.87
CA GLY A 109 1.20 -2.08 -13.94
C GLY A 109 -0.27 -1.72 -13.76
N ASP A 110 -1.10 -2.75 -13.66
CA ASP A 110 -2.55 -2.59 -13.49
C ASP A 110 -2.91 -2.51 -12.01
N ALA A 111 -3.96 -1.74 -11.68
CA ALA A 111 -4.49 -1.69 -10.33
C ALA A 111 -5.10 -3.06 -9.95
N ILE A 112 -4.88 -3.48 -8.72
CA ILE A 112 -5.47 -4.69 -8.15
C ILE A 112 -6.72 -4.26 -7.40
N ILE A 113 -7.89 -4.66 -7.91
CA ILE A 113 -9.18 -4.22 -7.39
C ILE A 113 -9.85 -5.37 -6.64
N GLY A 114 -10.36 -5.06 -5.44
CA GLY A 114 -11.06 -6.02 -4.60
C GLY A 114 -10.13 -6.89 -3.77
N GLY A 115 -10.70 -7.64 -2.83
CA GLY A 115 -9.95 -8.55 -1.97
C GLY A 115 -9.37 -9.71 -2.77
N GLN A 116 -8.17 -10.15 -2.39
CA GLN A 116 -7.45 -11.22 -3.07
C GLN A 116 -7.39 -12.45 -2.18
N ARG A 117 -7.65 -13.62 -2.77
CA ARG A 117 -7.59 -14.89 -2.03
C ARG A 117 -6.16 -15.21 -1.58
N ASP A 118 -5.19 -14.92 -2.44
CA ASP A 118 -3.77 -15.12 -2.15
C ASP A 118 -3.05 -13.80 -2.35
N LEU A 119 -3.18 -12.92 -1.37
CA LEU A 119 -2.69 -11.55 -1.44
C LEU A 119 -1.18 -11.50 -1.63
N SER A 120 -0.43 -12.28 -0.85
CA SER A 120 1.03 -12.26 -0.91
C SER A 120 1.55 -12.64 -2.28
N GLU A 121 1.00 -13.70 -2.89
CA GLU A 121 1.41 -14.13 -4.22
C GLU A 121 1.05 -13.09 -5.27
N THR A 122 -0.16 -12.54 -5.19
CA THR A 122 -0.63 -11.52 -6.12
C THR A 122 0.27 -10.29 -6.09
N LEU A 123 0.59 -9.80 -4.89
CA LEU A 123 1.44 -8.63 -4.71
C LEU A 123 2.88 -8.90 -5.13
N LEU A 124 3.42 -10.05 -4.77
CA LEU A 124 4.78 -10.41 -5.14
C LEU A 124 4.95 -10.49 -6.66
N THR A 125 3.99 -11.11 -7.33
CA THR A 125 3.99 -11.18 -8.80
C THR A 125 3.98 -9.78 -9.42
N ALA A 126 3.12 -8.89 -8.90
CA ALA A 126 3.02 -7.53 -9.40
C ALA A 126 4.32 -6.74 -9.17
N VAL A 127 4.90 -6.86 -7.97
CA VAL A 127 6.18 -6.20 -7.64
C VAL A 127 7.28 -6.66 -8.58
N ASN A 128 7.39 -7.97 -8.81
CA ASN A 128 8.44 -8.53 -9.66
C ASN A 128 8.27 -8.12 -11.12
N GLN A 129 7.04 -7.94 -11.58
CA GLN A 129 6.80 -7.40 -12.92
C GLN A 129 7.33 -5.98 -13.07
N VAL A 130 7.13 -5.13 -12.04
CA VAL A 130 7.62 -3.77 -12.05
C VAL A 130 9.15 -3.74 -11.99
N LEU A 131 9.76 -4.55 -11.12
CA LEU A 131 11.22 -4.64 -11.00
C LEU A 131 11.85 -5.12 -12.30
N LYS A 132 11.29 -6.16 -12.89
CA LYS A 132 11.80 -6.70 -14.16
C LYS A 132 11.70 -5.68 -15.29
N GLY A 133 10.59 -4.95 -15.36
CA GLY A 133 10.42 -3.90 -16.35
C GLY A 133 11.38 -2.74 -16.17
N ALA A 134 11.89 -2.51 -14.96
CA ALA A 134 12.88 -1.49 -14.65
C ALA A 134 14.33 -1.99 -14.77
N GLY A 135 14.54 -3.24 -15.17
CA GLY A 135 15.86 -3.83 -15.28
C GLY A 135 16.49 -4.20 -13.93
N LYS A 136 15.67 -4.40 -12.91
CA LYS A 136 16.10 -4.74 -11.56
C LYS A 136 15.80 -6.21 -11.26
N ASP A 137 16.51 -6.76 -10.27
CA ASP A 137 16.34 -8.15 -9.88
C ASP A 137 14.99 -8.38 -9.20
N GLU A 138 14.38 -9.53 -9.48
CA GLU A 138 13.19 -9.97 -8.77
C GLU A 138 13.52 -10.28 -7.32
N ILE A 139 12.51 -10.18 -6.46
CA ILE A 139 12.65 -10.44 -5.02
C ILE A 139 11.88 -11.68 -4.62
N SER A 140 12.18 -12.18 -3.43
CA SER A 140 11.41 -13.22 -2.76
C SER A 140 11.12 -12.77 -1.33
N LEU A 141 10.09 -13.35 -0.72
CA LEU A 141 9.73 -13.01 0.64
C LEU A 141 10.60 -13.80 1.63
N GLU A 142 11.02 -13.14 2.71
CA GLU A 142 11.73 -13.81 3.79
C GLU A 142 10.79 -14.78 4.49
N GLY A 143 11.28 -15.99 4.71
CA GLY A 143 10.48 -17.03 5.37
C GLY A 143 9.44 -17.70 4.49
N ALA A 144 9.44 -17.40 3.21
CA ALA A 144 8.52 -18.02 2.25
C ALA A 144 9.09 -19.35 1.73
#